data_e138bb4d9ea4769a240622f69f7a2cdc
#
_entry.id   e138bb4d9ea4769a240622f69f7a2cdc
#
_cell.length_a   1.000
_cell.length_b   1.000
_cell.length_c   1.000
_cell.angle_alpha   90.00
_cell.angle_beta   90.00
_cell.angle_gamma   90.00
#
_symmetry.space_group_name_H-M   'P 1'
#
loop_
_entity.id
_entity.type
_entity.pdbx_description
1 polymer ?
#
loop_
_entity_poly.entity_id
_entity_poly.type
_entity_poly.pdbx_seq_one_letter_code
_entity_poly.pdbx_strand_id
1 'polypeptide(L)'
;TTIKDASRYGYSFDGWYVTKDSAGVYTFTAVWNNNYYYNSYSIYYYDYDDCKSEYANFPYGTSVVIDPNGGTAKLSGTSFSTKQSFNIYRDYTLTDASRSGYTFYGWDLTKSGSTYYFTAMWSRYKSDVPYMLNGTDHYAYIKGYPNGSFKPTDTITRAEAATIFYRLLTDSTRKAYATTYN
;
A
#
# COMPACT_ATOMS: atom_id res chain seq x y z
N THR A 1 -18.59 12.92 -47.75
CA THR A 1 -17.24 12.60 -47.23
C THR A 1 -17.34 12.66 -45.72
N THR A 2 -16.94 11.57 -45.03
CA THR A 2 -16.94 11.48 -43.59
C THR A 2 -15.54 11.77 -43.08
N ILE A 3 -15.37 12.70 -42.12
CA ILE A 3 -14.13 12.92 -41.41
C ILE A 3 -14.06 11.92 -40.27
N LYS A 4 -13.01 11.08 -40.26
CA LYS A 4 -12.75 10.11 -39.20
C LYS A 4 -12.19 10.81 -37.96
N ASP A 5 -12.35 10.17 -36.80
CA ASP A 5 -11.74 10.62 -35.56
C ASP A 5 -10.21 10.68 -35.71
N ALA A 6 -9.62 11.71 -35.15
CA ALA A 6 -8.16 11.84 -35.10
C ALA A 6 -7.59 11.01 -33.95
N SER A 7 -6.31 10.61 -34.07
CA SER A 7 -5.60 9.89 -33.00
C SER A 7 -4.34 10.62 -32.59
N ARG A 8 -4.10 10.72 -31.28
CA ARG A 8 -2.91 11.32 -30.69
C ARG A 8 -2.51 10.55 -29.44
N TYR A 9 -1.27 10.09 -29.38
CA TYR A 9 -0.76 9.35 -28.21
C TYR A 9 -0.91 10.19 -26.94
N GLY A 10 -1.53 9.58 -25.89
CA GLY A 10 -1.73 10.22 -24.60
C GLY A 10 -2.92 11.19 -24.52
N TYR A 11 -3.74 11.26 -25.56
CA TYR A 11 -4.92 12.13 -25.59
C TYR A 11 -6.15 11.34 -26.05
N SER A 12 -7.33 11.65 -25.53
CA SER A 12 -8.61 11.26 -26.16
C SER A 12 -9.05 12.34 -27.13
N PHE A 13 -9.61 11.90 -28.23
CA PHE A 13 -10.22 12.80 -29.21
C PHE A 13 -11.62 13.21 -28.71
N ASP A 14 -11.84 14.53 -28.55
CA ASP A 14 -13.08 15.10 -28.03
C ASP A 14 -13.97 15.68 -29.13
N GLY A 15 -13.49 15.63 -30.39
CA GLY A 15 -14.24 16.07 -31.53
C GLY A 15 -13.49 17.05 -32.42
N TRP A 16 -14.21 17.57 -33.41
CA TRP A 16 -13.72 18.58 -34.33
C TRP A 16 -14.32 19.94 -34.02
N TYR A 17 -13.47 20.93 -33.70
CA TYR A 17 -13.88 22.33 -33.65
C TYR A 17 -13.85 22.89 -35.07
N VAL A 18 -14.98 23.46 -35.54
CA VAL A 18 -15.12 23.94 -36.93
C VAL A 18 -15.26 25.44 -36.94
N THR A 19 -14.40 26.09 -37.71
CA THR A 19 -14.50 27.54 -37.98
C THR A 19 -14.72 27.78 -39.49
N LYS A 20 -15.36 28.91 -39.80
CA LYS A 20 -15.54 29.36 -41.19
C LYS A 20 -15.00 30.78 -41.28
N ASP A 21 -14.17 31.05 -42.24
CA ASP A 21 -13.65 32.39 -42.50
C ASP A 21 -14.59 33.23 -43.38
N SER A 22 -14.22 34.50 -43.62
CA SER A 22 -14.99 35.42 -44.47
C SER A 22 -15.02 35.05 -45.96
N ALA A 23 -14.05 34.20 -46.41
CA ALA A 23 -14.01 33.65 -47.75
C ALA A 23 -14.86 32.37 -47.88
N GLY A 24 -15.47 31.90 -46.80
CA GLY A 24 -16.31 30.71 -46.80
C GLY A 24 -15.55 29.41 -46.58
N VAL A 25 -14.28 29.45 -46.29
CA VAL A 25 -13.41 28.26 -46.04
C VAL A 25 -13.66 27.75 -44.65
N TYR A 26 -13.92 26.45 -44.53
CA TYR A 26 -14.07 25.76 -43.25
C TYR A 26 -12.74 25.15 -42.80
N THR A 27 -12.36 25.45 -41.57
CA THR A 27 -11.21 24.82 -40.89
C THR A 27 -11.67 23.90 -39.78
N PHE A 28 -11.19 22.66 -39.81
CA PHE A 28 -11.47 21.64 -38.78
C PHE A 28 -10.23 21.49 -37.89
N THR A 29 -10.36 21.79 -36.61
CA THR A 29 -9.29 21.65 -35.63
C THR A 29 -9.65 20.53 -34.64
N ALA A 30 -8.79 19.53 -34.53
CA ALA A 30 -9.00 18.44 -33.55
C ALA A 30 -8.91 18.99 -32.13
N VAL A 31 -9.93 18.69 -31.34
CA VAL A 31 -9.96 19.00 -29.91
C VAL A 31 -9.52 17.76 -29.15
N TRP A 32 -8.60 17.95 -28.22
CA TRP A 32 -7.96 16.89 -27.47
C TRP A 32 -8.20 17.05 -25.97
N ASN A 33 -8.60 15.96 -25.31
CA ASN A 33 -8.60 15.88 -23.86
C ASN A 33 -7.30 15.16 -23.41
N ASN A 34 -6.56 15.78 -22.50
CA ASN A 34 -5.32 15.21 -21.99
C ASN A 34 -5.60 14.15 -20.94
N ASN A 35 -5.61 12.89 -21.36
CA ASN A 35 -5.85 11.75 -20.47
C ASN A 35 -4.72 11.51 -19.48
N TYR A 36 -3.56 12.15 -19.64
CA TYR A 36 -2.44 11.98 -18.71
C TYR A 36 -2.76 12.46 -17.30
N TYR A 37 -3.69 13.40 -17.12
CA TYR A 37 -4.05 13.93 -15.80
C TYR A 37 -5.14 13.13 -15.09
N TYR A 38 -5.86 12.24 -15.77
CA TYR A 38 -6.98 11.48 -15.20
C TYR A 38 -6.72 9.99 -15.03
N ASN A 39 -5.63 9.45 -15.59
CA ASN A 39 -5.28 8.05 -15.39
C ASN A 39 -4.57 7.89 -14.06
N SER A 40 -5.20 7.21 -13.13
CA SER A 40 -4.54 6.67 -11.94
C SER A 40 -4.20 5.22 -12.22
N TYR A 41 -3.07 4.80 -11.68
CA TYR A 41 -2.58 3.43 -11.73
C TYR A 41 -2.32 2.92 -10.34
N SER A 42 -2.40 1.61 -10.18
CA SER A 42 -2.32 0.96 -8.88
C SER A 42 -1.00 0.23 -8.71
N ILE A 43 -0.49 0.22 -7.48
CA ILE A 43 0.46 -0.79 -7.02
C ILE A 43 -0.28 -1.74 -6.11
N TYR A 44 -0.33 -3.03 -6.48
CA TYR A 44 -0.79 -4.10 -5.62
C TYR A 44 0.38 -4.56 -4.75
N TYR A 45 0.19 -4.62 -3.43
CA TYR A 45 1.23 -4.96 -2.46
C TYR A 45 0.63 -5.54 -1.18
N TYR A 46 1.46 -6.17 -0.34
CA TYR A 46 1.07 -6.57 1.01
C TYR A 46 1.42 -5.46 1.99
N ASP A 47 0.39 -4.85 2.58
CA ASP A 47 0.53 -3.71 3.49
C ASP A 47 0.97 -4.17 4.88
N TYR A 48 1.94 -3.46 5.45
CA TYR A 48 2.47 -3.74 6.79
C TYR A 48 1.49 -3.34 7.89
N ASP A 49 0.85 -2.18 7.77
CA ASP A 49 -0.02 -1.65 8.83
C ASP A 49 -1.35 -2.38 8.90
N ASP A 50 -1.93 -2.70 7.74
CA ASP A 50 -3.22 -3.37 7.63
C ASP A 50 -3.10 -4.90 7.58
N CYS A 51 -1.87 -5.43 7.43
CA CYS A 51 -1.57 -6.86 7.37
C CYS A 51 -2.41 -7.61 6.33
N LYS A 52 -2.61 -7.01 5.17
CA LYS A 52 -3.39 -7.55 4.05
C LYS A 52 -2.85 -7.05 2.72
N SER A 53 -3.22 -7.74 1.65
CA SER A 53 -2.94 -7.26 0.30
C SER A 53 -3.94 -6.19 -0.10
N GLU A 54 -3.45 -5.09 -0.65
CA GLU A 54 -4.28 -3.97 -1.09
C GLU A 54 -3.71 -3.25 -2.32
N TYR A 55 -4.43 -2.22 -2.77
CA TYR A 55 -4.06 -1.38 -3.91
C TYR A 55 -3.83 0.06 -3.46
N ALA A 56 -2.62 0.57 -3.66
CA ALA A 56 -2.35 1.99 -3.56
C ALA A 56 -2.48 2.64 -4.95
N ASN A 57 -3.31 3.69 -5.06
CA ASN A 57 -3.62 4.38 -6.30
C ASN A 57 -2.79 5.65 -6.46
N PHE A 58 -2.18 5.84 -7.63
CA PHE A 58 -1.29 6.95 -7.92
C PHE A 58 -1.67 7.61 -9.26
N PRO A 59 -1.68 8.96 -9.34
CA PRO A 59 -1.75 9.66 -10.62
C PRO A 59 -0.62 9.23 -11.56
N TYR A 60 -0.87 9.28 -12.86
CA TYR A 60 0.14 9.04 -13.90
C TYR A 60 1.41 9.87 -13.65
N GLY A 61 2.57 9.25 -13.74
CA GLY A 61 3.86 9.90 -13.54
C GLY A 61 4.26 10.14 -12.09
N THR A 62 3.46 9.71 -11.10
CA THR A 62 3.84 9.79 -9.68
C THR A 62 5.17 9.11 -9.44
N SER A 63 6.06 9.78 -8.70
CA SER A 63 7.33 9.21 -8.27
C SER A 63 7.13 8.32 -7.05
N VAL A 64 7.62 7.09 -7.16
CA VAL A 64 7.59 6.08 -6.09
C VAL A 64 9.01 5.56 -5.87
N VAL A 65 9.40 5.43 -4.62
CA VAL A 65 10.67 4.82 -4.22
C VAL A 65 10.37 3.52 -3.50
N ILE A 66 11.01 2.44 -3.91
CA ILE A 66 10.88 1.13 -3.27
C ILE A 66 12.22 0.76 -2.65
N ASP A 67 12.22 0.53 -1.34
CA ASP A 67 13.39 0.15 -0.54
C ASP A 67 13.23 -1.27 0.00
N PRO A 68 13.96 -2.25 -0.55
CA PRO A 68 13.96 -3.62 -0.01
C PRO A 68 14.57 -3.73 1.40
N ASN A 69 15.13 -2.65 1.92
CA ASN A 69 15.69 -2.55 3.28
C ASN A 69 16.61 -3.74 3.63
N GLY A 70 17.61 -3.96 2.77
CA GLY A 70 18.60 -5.05 2.90
C GLY A 70 18.11 -6.42 2.42
N GLY A 71 16.95 -6.49 1.79
CA GLY A 71 16.44 -7.68 1.12
C GLY A 71 16.47 -7.57 -0.41
N THR A 72 15.69 -8.43 -1.07
CA THR A 72 15.43 -8.43 -2.50
C THR A 72 13.94 -8.35 -2.74
N ALA A 73 13.51 -7.44 -3.62
CA ALA A 73 12.13 -7.23 -4.01
C ALA A 73 11.92 -7.46 -5.51
N LYS A 74 10.66 -7.55 -5.92
CA LYS A 74 10.26 -7.59 -7.35
C LYS A 74 9.09 -6.66 -7.58
N LEU A 75 9.23 -5.80 -8.60
CA LEU A 75 8.13 -4.98 -9.12
C LEU A 75 7.76 -5.49 -10.50
N SER A 76 6.56 -6.06 -10.64
CA SER A 76 6.06 -6.65 -11.90
C SER A 76 7.08 -7.56 -12.60
N GLY A 77 7.75 -8.42 -11.82
CA GLY A 77 8.72 -9.40 -12.30
C GLY A 77 10.18 -8.91 -12.34
N THR A 78 10.45 -7.61 -12.27
CA THR A 78 11.81 -7.07 -12.21
C THR A 78 12.35 -7.10 -10.78
N SER A 79 13.46 -7.82 -10.54
CA SER A 79 14.09 -7.97 -9.22
C SER A 79 15.13 -6.88 -8.97
N PHE A 80 15.23 -6.44 -7.71
CA PHE A 80 16.25 -5.49 -7.25
C PHE A 80 16.52 -5.67 -5.76
N SER A 81 17.75 -5.39 -5.32
CA SER A 81 18.21 -5.52 -3.92
C SER A 81 18.66 -4.21 -3.29
N THR A 82 18.57 -3.13 -4.04
CA THR A 82 18.87 -1.76 -3.57
C THR A 82 17.66 -0.86 -3.79
N LYS A 83 17.59 0.23 -3.03
CA LYS A 83 16.57 1.26 -3.22
C LYS A 83 16.47 1.71 -4.67
N GLN A 84 15.27 1.69 -5.23
CA GLN A 84 14.98 2.07 -6.61
C GLN A 84 13.88 3.12 -6.68
N SER A 85 14.00 4.04 -7.66
CA SER A 85 12.98 5.03 -7.96
C SER A 85 12.27 4.65 -9.26
N PHE A 86 10.95 4.73 -9.26
CA PHE A 86 10.09 4.45 -10.41
C PHE A 86 9.10 5.58 -10.60
N ASN A 87 8.70 5.82 -11.83
CA ASN A 87 7.52 6.64 -12.13
C ASN A 87 6.37 5.73 -12.55
N ILE A 88 5.18 6.01 -12.05
CA ILE A 88 4.00 5.18 -12.27
C ILE A 88 3.35 5.55 -13.59
N TYR A 89 3.38 4.63 -14.57
CA TYR A 89 2.79 4.78 -15.90
C TYR A 89 1.80 3.67 -16.26
N ARG A 90 1.63 2.67 -15.40
CA ARG A 90 0.73 1.52 -15.53
C ARG A 90 0.51 0.90 -14.16
N ASP A 91 -0.33 -0.13 -14.08
CA ASP A 91 -0.46 -0.94 -12.88
C ASP A 91 0.77 -1.81 -12.65
N TYR A 92 1.13 -1.96 -11.39
CA TYR A 92 2.26 -2.75 -10.93
C TYR A 92 1.84 -3.72 -9.82
N THR A 93 2.61 -4.79 -9.69
CA THR A 93 2.55 -5.71 -8.56
C THR A 93 3.89 -5.69 -7.85
N LEU A 94 3.89 -5.27 -6.59
CA LEU A 94 5.03 -5.32 -5.70
C LEU A 94 4.89 -6.59 -4.85
N THR A 95 5.72 -7.59 -5.15
CA THR A 95 5.67 -8.87 -4.42
C THR A 95 6.32 -8.75 -3.06
N ASP A 96 6.06 -9.73 -2.20
CA ASP A 96 6.75 -9.87 -0.93
C ASP A 96 8.27 -9.88 -1.15
N ALA A 97 8.98 -9.13 -0.33
CA ALA A 97 10.42 -9.11 -0.39
C ALA A 97 11.01 -10.34 0.34
N SER A 98 12.24 -10.68 0.03
CA SER A 98 12.97 -11.78 0.67
C SER A 98 14.31 -11.31 1.24
N ARG A 99 14.66 -11.81 2.44
CA ARG A 99 15.94 -11.53 3.11
C ARG A 99 16.34 -12.74 3.94
N SER A 100 17.58 -13.22 3.75
CA SER A 100 18.07 -14.38 4.49
C SER A 100 18.09 -14.10 6.00
N GLY A 101 17.49 -15.01 6.79
CA GLY A 101 17.42 -14.90 8.25
C GLY A 101 16.37 -13.94 8.79
N TYR A 102 15.48 -13.42 7.93
CA TYR A 102 14.40 -12.50 8.30
C TYR A 102 13.06 -12.98 7.77
N THR A 103 11.98 -12.62 8.47
CA THR A 103 10.60 -12.77 8.02
C THR A 103 10.13 -11.42 7.49
N PHE A 104 9.51 -11.45 6.31
CA PHE A 104 8.86 -10.27 5.72
C PHE A 104 7.49 -10.05 6.38
N TYR A 105 7.21 -8.82 6.80
CA TYR A 105 5.95 -8.45 7.44
C TYR A 105 5.06 -7.54 6.58
N GLY A 106 5.56 -7.07 5.47
CA GLY A 106 4.82 -6.19 4.58
C GLY A 106 5.63 -4.99 4.15
N TRP A 107 4.99 -4.14 3.36
CA TRP A 107 5.52 -2.87 2.89
C TRP A 107 4.90 -1.73 3.68
N ASP A 108 5.71 -0.94 4.35
CA ASP A 108 5.31 0.32 4.95
C ASP A 108 5.25 1.40 3.87
N LEU A 109 4.04 1.96 3.62
CA LEU A 109 3.80 2.99 2.62
C LEU A 109 3.73 4.36 3.29
N THR A 110 4.75 5.18 3.05
CA THR A 110 4.82 6.56 3.55
C THR A 110 4.87 7.56 2.41
N LYS A 111 4.62 8.84 2.71
CA LYS A 111 4.68 9.95 1.75
C LYS A 111 5.54 11.08 2.29
N SER A 112 6.47 11.57 1.45
CA SER A 112 7.25 12.78 1.75
C SER A 112 7.26 13.70 0.53
N GLY A 113 6.69 14.89 0.68
CA GLY A 113 6.44 15.80 -0.44
C GLY A 113 5.53 15.16 -1.50
N SER A 114 6.00 15.08 -2.73
CA SER A 114 5.31 14.44 -3.86
C SER A 114 5.71 12.98 -4.09
N THR A 115 6.63 12.44 -3.31
CA THR A 115 7.19 11.09 -3.48
C THR A 115 6.59 10.13 -2.45
N TYR A 116 6.24 8.93 -2.89
CA TYR A 116 5.78 7.82 -2.06
C TYR A 116 6.92 6.83 -1.86
N TYR A 117 6.98 6.22 -0.68
CA TYR A 117 8.03 5.29 -0.28
C TYR A 117 7.40 3.99 0.20
N PHE A 118 7.75 2.87 -0.44
CA PHE A 118 7.47 1.53 0.04
C PHE A 118 8.76 0.99 0.67
N THR A 119 8.75 0.75 1.98
CA THR A 119 9.89 0.21 2.71
C THR A 119 9.56 -1.18 3.21
N ALA A 120 10.41 -2.17 2.89
CA ALA A 120 10.22 -3.53 3.39
C ALA A 120 10.44 -3.60 4.91
N MET A 121 9.46 -4.19 5.60
CA MET A 121 9.46 -4.38 7.04
C MET A 121 9.87 -5.81 7.39
N TRP A 122 10.86 -5.94 8.29
CA TRP A 122 11.50 -7.21 8.62
C TRP A 122 11.47 -7.51 10.10
N SER A 123 11.29 -8.79 10.46
CA SER A 123 11.68 -9.31 11.77
C SER A 123 12.94 -10.17 11.67
N ARG A 124 13.80 -10.02 12.65
CA ARG A 124 15.09 -10.77 12.73
C ARG A 124 14.92 -12.24 13.09
N TYR A 125 13.75 -12.63 13.55
CA TYR A 125 13.46 -14.00 13.93
C TYR A 125 12.34 -14.56 13.05
N LYS A 126 12.59 -15.73 12.46
CA LYS A 126 11.54 -16.64 12.05
C LYS A 126 10.81 -17.04 13.34
N SER A 127 9.96 -16.17 13.86
CA SER A 127 9.16 -16.53 15.02
C SER A 127 8.01 -17.39 14.51
N ASP A 128 7.83 -18.56 15.11
CA ASP A 128 6.60 -19.34 14.94
C ASP A 128 5.36 -18.60 15.49
N VAL A 129 5.59 -17.36 15.98
CA VAL A 129 4.55 -16.46 16.47
C VAL A 129 3.98 -15.68 15.30
N PRO A 130 2.68 -15.76 15.05
CA PRO A 130 2.02 -14.97 14.02
C PRO A 130 2.35 -13.47 14.14
N TYR A 131 2.59 -12.80 13.02
CA TYR A 131 2.98 -11.37 12.98
C TYR A 131 1.98 -10.42 13.67
N MET A 132 0.71 -10.84 13.80
CA MET A 132 -0.30 -10.10 14.55
C MET A 132 -0.05 -10.06 16.06
N LEU A 133 0.82 -10.97 16.55
CA LEU A 133 1.15 -11.06 17.96
C LEU A 133 2.45 -10.31 18.25
N ASN A 134 2.46 -9.61 19.37
CA ASN A 134 3.65 -8.91 19.83
C ASN A 134 4.69 -9.91 20.37
N GLY A 135 5.69 -10.24 19.56
CA GLY A 135 6.80 -11.13 19.93
C GLY A 135 8.05 -10.39 20.42
N THR A 136 8.04 -9.05 20.43
CA THR A 136 9.22 -8.23 20.76
C THR A 136 9.14 -7.53 22.10
N ASP A 137 7.94 -7.15 22.53
CA ASP A 137 7.73 -6.47 23.79
C ASP A 137 7.31 -7.47 24.87
N HIS A 138 7.99 -7.44 26.00
CA HIS A 138 7.72 -8.31 27.14
C HIS A 138 6.79 -7.63 28.14
N TYR A 139 5.62 -7.20 27.69
CA TYR A 139 4.59 -6.72 28.59
C TYR A 139 3.97 -7.87 29.37
N ALA A 140 3.65 -7.64 30.65
CA ALA A 140 2.89 -8.59 31.44
C ALA A 140 1.48 -8.73 30.86
N TYR A 141 1.20 -9.84 30.19
CA TYR A 141 -0.12 -10.14 29.61
C TYR A 141 -1.15 -10.44 30.72
N ILE A 142 -0.65 -10.98 31.82
CA ILE A 142 -1.45 -11.34 33.00
C ILE A 142 -0.86 -10.56 34.17
N LYS A 143 -1.73 -9.86 34.89
CA LYS A 143 -1.40 -9.24 36.18
C LYS A 143 -1.98 -10.13 37.29
N GLY A 144 -1.14 -10.46 38.26
CA GLY A 144 -1.59 -11.12 39.46
C GLY A 144 -2.55 -10.26 40.29
N TYR A 145 -3.11 -10.84 41.33
CA TYR A 145 -3.98 -10.14 42.29
C TYR A 145 -3.17 -9.08 43.07
N PRO A 146 -3.85 -8.07 43.67
CA PRO A 146 -3.18 -7.02 44.46
C PRO A 146 -2.37 -7.55 45.67
N ASN A 147 -2.66 -8.75 46.12
CA ASN A 147 -1.90 -9.43 47.19
C ASN A 147 -0.66 -10.20 46.69
N GLY A 148 -0.29 -10.04 45.39
CA GLY A 148 0.83 -10.71 44.77
C GLY A 148 0.62 -12.17 44.39
N SER A 149 -0.58 -12.74 44.65
CA SER A 149 -0.86 -14.12 44.27
C SER A 149 -1.19 -14.28 42.80
N PHE A 150 -0.85 -15.43 42.24
CA PHE A 150 -1.28 -15.90 40.93
C PHE A 150 -2.05 -17.21 41.13
N LYS A 151 -3.31 -17.24 40.74
CA LYS A 151 -4.20 -18.39 40.95
C LYS A 151 -4.49 -19.08 39.62
N PRO A 152 -3.64 -19.99 39.17
CA PRO A 152 -3.74 -20.56 37.82
C PRO A 152 -4.94 -21.50 37.63
N THR A 153 -5.58 -21.92 38.72
CA THR A 153 -6.75 -22.81 38.73
C THR A 153 -8.10 -22.09 38.80
N ASP A 154 -8.07 -20.76 39.03
CA ASP A 154 -9.31 -19.98 39.07
C ASP A 154 -9.83 -19.76 37.62
N THR A 155 -11.15 -19.68 37.50
CA THR A 155 -11.80 -19.35 36.24
C THR A 155 -11.58 -17.86 35.89
N ILE A 156 -11.34 -17.57 34.64
CA ILE A 156 -11.28 -16.19 34.15
C ILE A 156 -12.61 -15.81 33.50
N THR A 157 -12.94 -14.53 33.57
CA THR A 157 -14.10 -13.97 32.87
C THR A 157 -13.81 -13.82 31.40
N ARG A 158 -14.86 -13.71 30.59
CA ARG A 158 -14.72 -13.40 29.13
C ARG A 158 -13.98 -12.07 28.89
N ALA A 159 -14.22 -11.07 29.75
CA ALA A 159 -13.56 -9.76 29.66
C ALA A 159 -12.05 -9.85 29.96
N GLU A 160 -11.66 -10.65 30.96
CA GLU A 160 -10.24 -10.88 31.26
C GLU A 160 -9.55 -11.63 30.13
N ALA A 161 -10.17 -12.68 29.59
CA ALA A 161 -9.64 -13.40 28.43
C ALA A 161 -9.48 -12.47 27.22
N ALA A 162 -10.49 -11.67 26.89
CA ALA A 162 -10.41 -10.70 25.80
C ALA A 162 -9.29 -9.67 26.02
N THR A 163 -9.08 -9.22 27.25
CA THR A 163 -8.00 -8.30 27.60
C THR A 163 -6.62 -8.93 27.39
N ILE A 164 -6.46 -10.20 27.72
CA ILE A 164 -5.22 -10.96 27.51
C ILE A 164 -4.93 -11.02 26.00
N PHE A 165 -5.89 -11.48 25.20
CA PHE A 165 -5.72 -11.57 23.75
C PHE A 165 -5.43 -10.20 23.11
N TYR A 166 -6.14 -9.14 23.51
CA TYR A 166 -5.91 -7.80 23.03
C TYR A 166 -4.47 -7.31 23.32
N ARG A 167 -3.91 -7.63 24.48
CA ARG A 167 -2.53 -7.27 24.85
C ARG A 167 -1.47 -8.07 24.12
N LEU A 168 -1.80 -9.26 23.64
CA LEU A 168 -0.90 -10.08 22.82
C LEU A 168 -0.74 -9.54 21.40
N LEU A 169 -1.67 -8.72 20.90
CA LEU A 169 -1.62 -8.16 19.56
C LEU A 169 -0.58 -7.03 19.46
N THR A 170 -0.01 -6.83 18.28
CA THR A 170 0.79 -5.64 17.97
C THR A 170 -0.07 -4.38 17.96
N ASP A 171 0.54 -3.19 18.12
CA ASP A 171 -0.18 -1.91 18.09
C ASP A 171 -0.89 -1.67 16.75
N SER A 172 -0.26 -2.04 15.63
CA SER A 172 -0.85 -1.94 14.30
C SER A 172 -2.09 -2.82 14.18
N THR A 173 -2.00 -4.07 14.63
CA THR A 173 -3.15 -5.00 14.63
C THR A 173 -4.28 -4.47 15.52
N ARG A 174 -3.97 -3.96 16.72
CA ARG A 174 -4.98 -3.34 17.60
C ARG A 174 -5.70 -2.18 16.94
N LYS A 175 -4.98 -1.29 16.26
CA LYS A 175 -5.56 -0.15 15.53
C LYS A 175 -6.44 -0.60 14.36
N ALA A 176 -5.99 -1.58 13.58
CA ALA A 176 -6.71 -2.08 12.42
C ALA A 176 -8.07 -2.71 12.77
N TYR A 177 -8.18 -3.34 13.95
CA TYR A 177 -9.38 -4.04 14.39
C TYR A 177 -10.14 -3.33 15.55
N ALA A 178 -9.67 -2.16 15.99
CA ALA A 178 -10.42 -1.34 16.93
C ALA A 178 -11.65 -0.75 16.23
N THR A 179 -12.79 -1.43 16.37
CA THR A 179 -14.08 -0.86 15.96
C THR A 179 -14.58 0.08 17.06
N THR A 180 -14.65 1.36 16.78
CA THR A 180 -15.38 2.33 17.60
C THR A 180 -16.87 2.18 17.31
N TYR A 181 -17.54 1.23 17.98
CA TYR A 181 -18.99 1.32 18.15
C TYR A 181 -19.24 2.23 19.35
N ASN A 182 -19.67 3.44 19.11
CA ASN A 182 -20.42 4.26 20.04
C ASN A 182 -21.89 3.91 19.91
#